data_5e04a5d2ac3c47ae5a5d115a42f36114
#
_entry.id   5e04a5d2ac3c47ae5a5d115a42f36114
#
_cell.length_a   1.000
_cell.length_b   1.000
_cell.length_c   1.000
_cell.angle_alpha   90.00
_cell.angle_beta   90.00
_cell.angle_gamma   90.00
#
_symmetry.space_group_name_H-M   'P 1'
#
loop_
_entity.id
_entity.type
_entity.pdbx_description
1 polymer ?
#
loop_
_entity_poly.entity_id
_entity_poly.type
_entity_poly.pdbx_seq_one_letter_code
_entity_poly.pdbx_strand_id
1 'polypeptide(L)'
;MADLTFMNLMKYDVMTLGNHEFDLGHSEGHKELAAFIKAAQFPIVSTNVDFSEDNTLQPLFTDSIVDKPNDGKIYKGIIKEVDGEKVGFFGLTTEDTKDIANPGKVKFENYIEKAEAAVEAFEAIGVNKIVAVTHIGYDDNPAVGNDLTLATEVDGIDVIVGGHSHTQLNEPVVITKDENGAEKDTTIIVQAYQYNEYLGTLDVEFDQDGKVID
;
A
#
# COMPACT_ATOMS: atom_id res chain seq x y z
N MET A 1 19.31 5.83 -5.12
CA MET A 1 19.96 4.48 -5.19
C MET A 1 20.57 4.02 -3.87
N ALA A 2 21.04 4.92 -2.96
CA ALA A 2 21.52 4.50 -1.64
C ALA A 2 20.40 3.84 -0.82
N ASP A 3 19.22 4.45 -0.75
CA ASP A 3 18.07 3.92 -0.02
C ASP A 3 17.70 2.51 -0.49
N LEU A 4 17.64 2.29 -1.82
CA LEU A 4 17.37 0.98 -2.39
C LEU A 4 18.39 -0.08 -1.95
N THR A 5 19.67 0.30 -1.85
CA THR A 5 20.70 -0.63 -1.37
C THR A 5 20.43 -1.07 0.08
N PHE A 6 20.02 -0.13 0.93
CA PHE A 6 19.64 -0.47 2.30
C PHE A 6 18.35 -1.29 2.35
N MET A 7 17.33 -0.95 1.58
CA MET A 7 16.08 -1.72 1.51
C MET A 7 16.36 -3.17 1.07
N ASN A 8 17.17 -3.37 0.02
CA ASN A 8 17.56 -4.70 -0.43
C ASN A 8 18.35 -5.48 0.65
N LEU A 9 19.27 -4.81 1.37
CA LEU A 9 20.02 -5.42 2.47
C LEU A 9 19.13 -5.78 3.67
N MET A 10 18.14 -4.95 3.98
CA MET A 10 17.15 -5.21 5.01
C MET A 10 16.11 -6.27 4.60
N LYS A 11 16.13 -6.68 3.33
CA LYS A 11 15.21 -7.68 2.76
C LYS A 11 13.75 -7.27 2.91
N TYR A 12 13.41 -6.09 2.39
CA TYR A 12 12.01 -5.67 2.31
C TYR A 12 11.16 -6.73 1.62
N ASP A 13 9.97 -6.97 2.13
CA ASP A 13 9.02 -7.93 1.57
C ASP A 13 8.10 -7.32 0.54
N VAL A 14 7.75 -6.04 0.72
CA VAL A 14 6.86 -5.28 -0.14
C VAL A 14 7.04 -3.78 0.09
N MET A 15 6.74 -2.97 -0.92
CA MET A 15 6.73 -1.51 -0.86
C MET A 15 5.53 -0.98 -1.67
N THR A 16 4.97 0.18 -1.27
CA THR A 16 4.10 0.99 -2.13
C THR A 16 4.82 2.24 -2.61
N LEU A 17 4.32 2.88 -3.67
CA LEU A 17 4.84 4.17 -4.15
C LEU A 17 4.21 5.31 -3.35
N GLY A 18 4.99 6.33 -3.03
CA GLY A 18 4.51 7.59 -2.49
C GLY A 18 4.48 8.70 -3.56
N ASN A 19 4.05 9.90 -3.17
CA ASN A 19 4.02 11.06 -4.07
C ASN A 19 5.42 11.50 -4.50
N HIS A 20 6.42 11.39 -3.64
CA HIS A 20 7.79 11.81 -3.92
C HIS A 20 8.51 10.98 -4.99
N GLU A 21 8.05 9.78 -5.30
CA GLU A 21 8.53 8.98 -6.43
C GLU A 21 8.28 9.67 -7.77
N PHE A 22 7.38 10.65 -7.81
CA PHE A 22 6.99 11.39 -9.01
C PHE A 22 7.53 12.83 -9.07
N ASP A 23 8.33 13.29 -8.11
CA ASP A 23 8.83 14.69 -8.01
C ASP A 23 9.70 15.11 -9.19
N LEU A 24 10.53 14.21 -9.71
CA LEU A 24 11.49 14.51 -10.79
C LEU A 24 10.85 14.61 -12.18
N GLY A 25 9.55 14.40 -12.29
CA GLY A 25 8.78 14.53 -13.52
C GLY A 25 8.90 13.33 -14.47
N HIS A 26 8.02 13.31 -15.47
CA HIS A 26 7.81 12.13 -16.32
C HIS A 26 8.93 11.83 -17.31
N SER A 27 9.77 12.79 -17.70
CA SER A 27 10.77 12.57 -18.76
C SER A 27 12.02 11.84 -18.27
N GLU A 28 12.64 12.33 -17.19
CA GLU A 28 13.83 11.73 -16.60
C GLU A 28 13.51 11.00 -15.28
N GLY A 29 12.63 11.55 -14.43
CA GLY A 29 12.25 10.96 -13.16
C GLY A 29 11.63 9.57 -13.30
N HIS A 30 10.76 9.36 -14.28
CA HIS A 30 10.18 8.03 -14.50
C HIS A 30 11.20 7.00 -15.00
N LYS A 31 12.28 7.42 -15.68
CA LYS A 31 13.40 6.53 -16.00
C LYS A 31 14.20 6.15 -14.76
N GLU A 32 14.42 7.10 -13.85
CA GLU A 32 15.09 6.84 -12.58
C GLU A 32 14.25 5.97 -11.67
N LEU A 33 12.93 6.24 -11.58
CA LEU A 33 11.97 5.39 -10.87
C LEU A 33 11.94 3.98 -11.47
N ALA A 34 11.88 3.84 -12.78
CA ALA A 34 11.94 2.54 -13.45
C ALA A 34 13.26 1.79 -13.18
N ALA A 35 14.37 2.51 -13.07
CA ALA A 35 15.66 1.91 -12.70
C ALA A 35 15.69 1.46 -11.24
N PHE A 36 15.10 2.26 -10.33
CA PHE A 36 14.90 1.89 -8.93
C PHE A 36 14.06 0.62 -8.83
N ILE A 37 12.88 0.59 -9.46
CA ILE A 37 11.97 -0.55 -9.45
C ILE A 37 12.68 -1.81 -9.95
N LYS A 38 13.33 -1.77 -11.12
CA LYS A 38 14.03 -2.92 -11.71
C LYS A 38 15.16 -3.47 -10.85
N ALA A 39 15.76 -2.64 -10.00
CA ALA A 39 16.86 -3.04 -9.13
C ALA A 39 16.39 -3.41 -7.70
N ALA A 40 15.11 -3.24 -7.40
CA ALA A 40 14.51 -3.69 -6.14
C ALA A 40 14.51 -5.22 -6.07
N GLN A 41 14.90 -5.78 -4.92
CA GLN A 41 14.83 -7.21 -4.61
C GLN A 41 13.56 -7.54 -3.81
N PHE A 42 12.48 -6.85 -4.16
CA PHE A 42 11.14 -7.01 -3.61
C PHE A 42 10.10 -6.51 -4.62
N PRO A 43 8.85 -7.00 -4.55
CA PRO A 43 7.74 -6.49 -5.34
C PRO A 43 7.26 -5.14 -4.81
N ILE A 44 6.67 -4.34 -5.71
CA ILE A 44 5.97 -3.11 -5.38
C ILE A 44 4.48 -3.32 -5.61
N VAL A 45 3.64 -2.82 -4.71
CA VAL A 45 2.18 -2.83 -4.87
C VAL A 45 1.67 -1.42 -5.15
N SER A 46 0.73 -1.29 -6.10
CA SER A 46 0.16 -0.01 -6.48
C SER A 46 -1.21 -0.26 -7.13
N THR A 47 -2.27 -0.03 -6.37
CA THR A 47 -3.63 -0.47 -6.71
C THR A 47 -4.46 0.63 -7.35
N ASN A 48 -4.26 1.88 -6.88
CA ASN A 48 -5.00 3.04 -7.37
C ASN A 48 -4.21 3.93 -8.32
N VAL A 49 -3.09 3.44 -8.87
CA VAL A 49 -2.28 4.21 -9.83
C VAL A 49 -2.38 3.60 -11.22
N ASP A 50 -2.85 4.40 -12.17
CA ASP A 50 -2.94 4.05 -13.59
C ASP A 50 -1.68 4.48 -14.35
N PHE A 51 -0.89 3.49 -14.76
CA PHE A 51 0.33 3.67 -15.55
C PHE A 51 0.09 3.53 -17.06
N SER A 52 -1.14 3.35 -17.53
CA SER A 52 -1.46 2.95 -18.91
C SER A 52 -0.94 3.91 -19.98
N GLU A 53 -0.86 5.20 -19.67
CA GLU A 53 -0.36 6.23 -20.58
C GLU A 53 1.14 6.55 -20.40
N ASP A 54 1.85 5.88 -19.48
CA ASP A 54 3.28 6.07 -19.26
C ASP A 54 4.11 4.93 -19.87
N ASN A 55 4.81 5.22 -20.95
CA ASN A 55 5.58 4.23 -21.69
C ASN A 55 6.79 3.68 -20.92
N THR A 56 7.20 4.31 -19.82
CA THR A 56 8.36 3.92 -19.01
C THR A 56 7.97 2.98 -17.87
N LEU A 57 6.86 3.29 -17.20
CA LEU A 57 6.39 2.56 -16.00
C LEU A 57 5.40 1.45 -16.35
N GLN A 58 4.53 1.67 -17.34
CA GLN A 58 3.53 0.68 -17.77
C GLN A 58 4.13 -0.72 -18.05
N PRO A 59 5.30 -0.89 -18.69
CA PRO A 59 5.88 -2.23 -18.90
C PRO A 59 6.34 -2.95 -17.62
N LEU A 60 6.41 -2.24 -16.49
CA LEU A 60 6.76 -2.79 -15.18
C LEU A 60 5.53 -3.17 -14.37
N PHE A 61 4.35 -2.70 -14.76
CA PHE A 61 3.09 -2.90 -14.05
C PHE A 61 2.34 -4.13 -14.55
N THR A 62 1.74 -4.85 -13.61
CA THR A 62 0.85 -5.98 -13.85
C THR A 62 -0.48 -5.70 -13.16
N ASP A 63 -1.52 -5.47 -13.96
CA ASP A 63 -2.89 -5.15 -13.50
C ASP A 63 -3.63 -6.42 -13.02
N SER A 64 -3.06 -7.07 -12.02
CA SER A 64 -3.68 -8.24 -11.38
C SER A 64 -3.08 -8.50 -10.00
N ILE A 65 -3.79 -9.29 -9.19
CA ILE A 65 -3.26 -9.93 -7.98
C ILE A 65 -2.44 -11.15 -8.40
N VAL A 66 -1.21 -11.25 -7.89
CA VAL A 66 -0.26 -12.29 -8.27
C VAL A 66 0.18 -13.09 -7.05
N ASP A 67 0.00 -14.40 -7.11
CA ASP A 67 0.63 -15.35 -6.20
C ASP A 67 2.07 -15.61 -6.68
N LYS A 68 3.05 -15.47 -5.79
CA LYS A 68 4.49 -15.55 -6.09
C LYS A 68 4.99 -14.46 -7.05
N PRO A 69 4.92 -13.18 -6.63
CA PRO A 69 5.40 -12.06 -7.42
C PRO A 69 6.92 -12.15 -7.67
N ASN A 70 7.36 -11.61 -8.80
CA ASN A 70 8.77 -11.39 -9.05
C ASN A 70 9.22 -10.05 -8.46
N ASP A 71 10.46 -10.00 -8.01
CA ASP A 71 11.10 -8.75 -7.62
C ASP A 71 11.23 -7.78 -8.82
N GLY A 72 11.34 -6.49 -8.52
CA GLY A 72 11.57 -5.48 -9.53
C GLY A 72 10.38 -5.21 -10.46
N LYS A 73 9.16 -5.44 -9.98
CA LYS A 73 7.90 -5.22 -10.69
C LYS A 73 6.87 -4.53 -9.81
N ILE A 74 5.89 -3.91 -10.44
CA ILE A 74 4.71 -3.32 -9.81
C ILE A 74 3.51 -4.23 -10.07
N TYR A 75 2.71 -4.45 -9.04
CA TYR A 75 1.49 -5.28 -9.10
C TYR A 75 0.31 -4.51 -8.51
N LYS A 76 -0.89 -4.81 -8.98
CA LYS A 76 -2.13 -4.33 -8.35
C LYS A 76 -2.27 -4.88 -6.93
N GLY A 77 -1.88 -6.12 -6.73
CA GLY A 77 -1.78 -6.78 -5.43
C GLY A 77 -0.93 -8.03 -5.51
N ILE A 78 -0.45 -8.49 -4.39
CA ILE A 78 0.35 -9.72 -4.30
C ILE A 78 -0.15 -10.59 -3.16
N ILE A 79 0.15 -11.89 -3.25
CA ILE A 79 -0.04 -12.84 -2.16
C ILE A 79 1.32 -13.35 -1.72
N LYS A 80 1.54 -13.37 -0.41
CA LYS A 80 2.70 -14.02 0.22
C LYS A 80 2.21 -15.10 1.17
N GLU A 81 2.98 -16.16 1.30
CA GLU A 81 2.74 -17.21 2.29
C GLU A 81 3.59 -16.90 3.53
N VAL A 82 2.93 -16.76 4.68
CA VAL A 82 3.54 -16.51 5.98
C VAL A 82 3.08 -17.64 6.91
N ASP A 83 4.01 -18.46 7.38
CA ASP A 83 3.74 -19.63 8.26
C ASP A 83 2.66 -20.61 7.72
N GLY A 84 2.58 -20.73 6.40
CA GLY A 84 1.61 -21.60 5.72
C GLY A 84 0.26 -20.93 5.42
N GLU A 85 0.05 -19.70 5.83
CA GLU A 85 -1.15 -18.92 5.59
C GLU A 85 -0.94 -17.89 4.45
N LYS A 86 -1.97 -17.66 3.66
CA LYS A 86 -1.94 -16.65 2.59
C LYS A 86 -2.28 -15.27 3.13
N VAL A 87 -1.41 -14.32 2.89
CA VAL A 87 -1.61 -12.91 3.21
C VAL A 87 -1.60 -12.11 1.92
N GLY A 88 -2.65 -11.33 1.69
CA GLY A 88 -2.77 -10.41 0.56
C GLY A 88 -2.17 -9.05 0.91
N PHE A 89 -1.47 -8.45 -0.04
CA PHE A 89 -0.93 -7.10 0.08
C PHE A 89 -1.37 -6.27 -1.11
N PHE A 90 -1.87 -5.06 -0.85
CA PHE A 90 -2.14 -4.08 -1.88
C PHE A 90 -1.61 -2.69 -1.49
N GLY A 91 -1.51 -1.76 -2.44
CA GLY A 91 -0.87 -0.47 -2.20
C GLY A 91 -1.71 0.70 -2.64
N LEU A 92 -1.74 1.77 -1.83
CA LEU A 92 -2.45 3.01 -2.14
C LEU A 92 -1.52 4.21 -2.06
N THR A 93 -1.63 5.09 -3.05
CA THR A 93 -0.94 6.39 -3.11
C THR A 93 -1.98 7.50 -3.08
N THR A 94 -1.72 8.59 -2.36
CA THR A 94 -2.65 9.72 -2.27
C THR A 94 -2.99 10.29 -3.65
N GLU A 95 -4.28 10.54 -3.88
CA GLU A 95 -4.78 11.14 -5.13
C GLU A 95 -4.25 12.58 -5.32
N ASP A 96 -3.83 13.24 -4.22
CA ASP A 96 -3.24 14.57 -4.25
C ASP A 96 -1.89 14.60 -4.98
N THR A 97 -1.26 13.45 -5.21
CA THR A 97 0.01 13.33 -5.96
C THR A 97 -0.05 14.04 -7.32
N LYS A 98 -1.21 14.08 -7.96
CA LYS A 98 -1.41 14.81 -9.23
C LYS A 98 -1.16 16.30 -9.10
N ASP A 99 -1.37 16.88 -7.90
CA ASP A 99 -1.30 18.31 -7.62
C ASP A 99 -0.02 18.71 -6.85
N ILE A 100 0.53 17.78 -6.03
CA ILE A 100 1.71 18.03 -5.17
C ILE A 100 3.02 17.47 -5.74
N ALA A 101 2.97 16.66 -6.81
CA ALA A 101 4.13 16.13 -7.51
C ALA A 101 4.05 16.43 -9.01
N ASN A 102 4.89 15.77 -9.81
CA ASN A 102 4.90 15.96 -11.26
C ASN A 102 4.76 14.60 -12.01
N PRO A 103 3.64 13.90 -11.86
CA PRO A 103 3.47 12.52 -12.34
C PRO A 103 3.27 12.41 -13.87
N GLY A 104 3.20 13.52 -14.59
CA GLY A 104 3.01 13.52 -16.04
C GLY A 104 1.67 12.92 -16.47
N LYS A 105 1.70 11.73 -17.08
CA LYS A 105 0.49 11.03 -17.56
C LYS A 105 -0.02 9.95 -16.61
N VAL A 106 0.69 9.68 -15.54
CA VAL A 106 0.24 8.75 -14.51
C VAL A 106 -0.97 9.36 -13.79
N LYS A 107 -2.01 8.57 -13.57
CA LYS A 107 -3.25 9.01 -12.92
C LYS A 107 -3.41 8.31 -11.58
N PHE A 108 -4.06 8.99 -10.65
CA PHE A 108 -4.38 8.47 -9.33
C PHE A 108 -5.90 8.38 -9.22
N GLU A 109 -6.36 7.15 -9.07
CA GLU A 109 -7.78 6.82 -9.01
C GLU A 109 -8.26 6.81 -7.57
N ASN A 110 -9.59 6.84 -7.36
CA ASN A 110 -10.17 6.91 -6.03
C ASN A 110 -9.70 5.75 -5.13
N TYR A 111 -9.10 6.11 -3.99
CA TYR A 111 -8.43 5.15 -3.10
C TYR A 111 -9.42 4.21 -2.41
N ILE A 112 -10.65 4.68 -2.07
CA ILE A 112 -11.69 3.83 -1.47
C ILE A 112 -12.20 2.81 -2.47
N GLU A 113 -12.66 3.24 -3.66
CA GLU A 113 -13.16 2.34 -4.70
C GLU A 113 -12.12 1.26 -5.09
N LYS A 114 -10.83 1.66 -5.13
CA LYS A 114 -9.76 0.71 -5.49
C LYS A 114 -9.40 -0.23 -4.34
N ALA A 115 -9.52 0.21 -3.10
CA ALA A 115 -9.36 -0.65 -1.94
C ALA A 115 -10.49 -1.69 -1.86
N GLU A 116 -11.76 -1.27 -2.00
CA GLU A 116 -12.91 -2.17 -2.05
C GLU A 116 -12.72 -3.25 -3.13
N ALA A 117 -12.39 -2.82 -4.36
CA ALA A 117 -12.16 -3.75 -5.46
C ALA A 117 -10.97 -4.71 -5.20
N ALA A 118 -9.94 -4.27 -4.47
CA ALA A 118 -8.81 -5.12 -4.10
C ALA A 118 -9.21 -6.16 -3.06
N VAL A 119 -9.93 -5.76 -2.02
CA VAL A 119 -10.46 -6.66 -0.98
C VAL A 119 -11.35 -7.72 -1.61
N GLU A 120 -12.37 -7.31 -2.39
CA GLU A 120 -13.25 -8.24 -3.11
C GLU A 120 -12.47 -9.26 -3.97
N ALA A 121 -11.41 -8.80 -4.65
CA ALA A 121 -10.59 -9.65 -5.49
C ALA A 121 -9.75 -10.65 -4.69
N PHE A 122 -9.25 -10.29 -3.50
CA PHE A 122 -8.55 -11.21 -2.58
C PHE A 122 -9.50 -12.24 -2.00
N GLU A 123 -10.66 -11.82 -1.51
CA GLU A 123 -11.68 -12.71 -0.96
C GLU A 123 -12.19 -13.72 -2.00
N ALA A 124 -12.42 -13.28 -3.24
CA ALA A 124 -12.85 -14.13 -4.33
C ALA A 124 -11.89 -15.30 -4.64
N ILE A 125 -10.61 -15.17 -4.28
CA ILE A 125 -9.59 -16.21 -4.44
C ILE A 125 -9.21 -16.90 -3.11
N GLY A 126 -9.99 -16.65 -2.05
CA GLY A 126 -9.86 -17.30 -0.75
C GLY A 126 -8.73 -16.76 0.12
N VAL A 127 -8.37 -15.49 -0.05
CA VAL A 127 -7.42 -14.79 0.83
C VAL A 127 -8.22 -13.90 1.76
N ASN A 128 -8.12 -14.15 3.05
CA ASN A 128 -8.87 -13.49 4.13
C ASN A 128 -7.98 -12.83 5.19
N LYS A 129 -6.70 -12.63 4.88
CA LYS A 129 -5.77 -11.81 5.66
C LYS A 129 -5.20 -10.79 4.72
N ILE A 130 -5.59 -9.52 4.88
CA ILE A 130 -5.34 -8.46 3.88
C ILE A 130 -4.66 -7.26 4.54
N VAL A 131 -3.50 -6.91 4.00
CA VAL A 131 -2.69 -5.78 4.46
C VAL A 131 -2.67 -4.70 3.37
N ALA A 132 -3.09 -3.50 3.72
CA ALA A 132 -2.91 -2.31 2.91
C ALA A 132 -1.57 -1.63 3.28
N VAL A 133 -0.70 -1.45 2.29
CA VAL A 133 0.50 -0.63 2.43
C VAL A 133 0.20 0.72 1.81
N THR A 134 0.08 1.77 2.63
CA THR A 134 -0.48 3.04 2.16
C THR A 134 0.52 4.20 2.23
N HIS A 135 0.35 5.13 1.29
CA HIS A 135 0.98 6.44 1.31
C HIS A 135 -0.08 7.52 1.08
N ILE A 136 -1.11 7.53 1.97
CA ILE A 136 -2.29 8.40 1.86
C ILE A 136 -2.51 9.31 3.07
N GLY A 137 -1.69 9.17 4.13
CA GLY A 137 -1.81 9.92 5.37
C GLY A 137 -2.72 9.27 6.40
N TYR A 138 -2.37 9.42 7.68
CA TYR A 138 -3.12 8.83 8.81
C TYR A 138 -4.47 9.53 9.03
N ASP A 139 -4.43 10.85 9.27
CA ASP A 139 -5.59 11.72 9.47
C ASP A 139 -5.39 12.96 8.61
N ASP A 140 -5.49 12.78 7.32
CA ASP A 140 -5.26 13.79 6.30
C ASP A 140 -6.58 14.14 5.60
N ASN A 141 -6.53 14.76 4.42
CA ASN A 141 -7.74 15.13 3.68
C ASN A 141 -8.46 13.90 3.11
N PRO A 142 -9.64 13.50 3.63
CA PRO A 142 -10.32 12.29 3.19
C PRO A 142 -10.79 12.33 1.72
N ALA A 143 -10.78 13.50 1.08
CA ALA A 143 -11.13 13.61 -0.33
C ALA A 143 -10.04 13.10 -1.29
N VAL A 144 -8.81 12.90 -0.80
CA VAL A 144 -7.64 12.50 -1.62
C VAL A 144 -6.82 11.35 -1.00
N GLY A 145 -7.02 11.10 0.30
CA GLY A 145 -6.37 9.99 1.02
C GLY A 145 -6.43 10.18 2.53
N ASN A 146 -6.80 9.12 3.27
CA ASN A 146 -6.88 9.15 4.73
C ASN A 146 -7.02 7.71 5.24
N ASP A 147 -6.06 7.23 6.06
CA ASP A 147 -6.08 5.87 6.61
C ASP A 147 -7.24 5.62 7.58
N LEU A 148 -7.64 6.64 8.36
CA LEU A 148 -8.82 6.53 9.25
C LEU A 148 -10.12 6.35 8.45
N THR A 149 -10.27 7.12 7.37
CA THR A 149 -11.41 7.00 6.46
C THR A 149 -11.41 5.62 5.78
N LEU A 150 -10.24 5.20 5.25
CA LEU A 150 -10.09 3.88 4.65
C LEU A 150 -10.51 2.76 5.60
N ALA A 151 -10.05 2.81 6.85
CA ALA A 151 -10.36 1.80 7.85
C ALA A 151 -11.83 1.78 8.27
N THR A 152 -12.55 2.90 8.19
CA THR A 152 -13.97 2.98 8.57
C THR A 152 -14.91 2.66 7.41
N GLU A 153 -14.53 2.97 6.16
CA GLU A 153 -15.39 2.80 4.99
C GLU A 153 -15.20 1.46 4.29
N VAL A 154 -13.99 0.86 4.36
CA VAL A 154 -13.69 -0.39 3.65
C VAL A 154 -13.57 -1.55 4.64
N ASP A 155 -14.46 -2.53 4.49
CA ASP A 155 -14.40 -3.79 5.24
C ASP A 155 -13.35 -4.74 4.65
N GLY A 156 -12.87 -5.70 5.46
CA GLY A 156 -11.96 -6.77 5.02
C GLY A 156 -10.49 -6.37 4.95
N ILE A 157 -10.12 -5.15 5.36
CA ILE A 157 -8.71 -4.77 5.58
C ILE A 157 -8.38 -5.04 7.05
N ASP A 158 -7.39 -5.90 7.31
CA ASP A 158 -6.98 -6.25 8.67
C ASP A 158 -5.94 -5.28 9.22
N VAL A 159 -4.96 -4.91 8.39
CA VAL A 159 -3.85 -4.03 8.79
C VAL A 159 -3.60 -2.97 7.73
N ILE A 160 -3.44 -1.73 8.17
CA ILE A 160 -2.96 -0.62 7.36
C ILE A 160 -1.58 -0.21 7.87
N VAL A 161 -0.56 -0.33 7.01
CA VAL A 161 0.78 0.19 7.25
C VAL A 161 0.91 1.51 6.50
N GLY A 162 0.75 2.61 7.24
CA GLY A 162 0.59 3.95 6.69
C GLY A 162 1.88 4.72 6.46
N GLY A 163 1.75 5.84 5.75
CA GLY A 163 2.80 6.80 5.45
C GLY A 163 2.24 8.18 5.11
N HIS A 164 3.01 9.02 4.42
CA HIS A 164 2.67 10.35 3.89
C HIS A 164 2.61 11.46 4.95
N SER A 165 1.73 11.37 5.94
CA SER A 165 1.52 12.43 6.96
C SER A 165 2.61 12.54 8.01
N HIS A 166 3.63 11.67 7.96
CA HIS A 166 4.71 11.61 8.95
C HIS A 166 4.18 11.50 10.39
N THR A 167 3.14 10.73 10.60
CA THR A 167 2.53 10.55 11.92
C THR A 167 3.30 9.48 12.70
N GLN A 168 3.68 9.81 13.94
CA GLN A 168 4.26 8.83 14.85
C GLN A 168 3.13 8.20 15.68
N LEU A 169 2.75 6.99 15.34
CA LEU A 169 1.84 6.19 16.16
C LEU A 169 2.67 5.31 17.10
N ASN A 170 2.65 5.64 18.39
CA ASN A 170 3.38 4.87 19.42
C ASN A 170 2.65 3.58 19.81
N GLU A 171 1.34 3.54 19.59
CA GLU A 171 0.47 2.38 19.77
C GLU A 171 -0.37 2.22 18.51
N PRO A 172 -0.76 0.99 18.15
CA PRO A 172 -1.68 0.76 17.04
C PRO A 172 -3.02 1.46 17.27
N VAL A 173 -3.62 1.98 16.21
CA VAL A 173 -4.98 2.50 16.22
C VAL A 173 -5.91 1.38 15.77
N VAL A 174 -6.87 1.03 16.61
CA VAL A 174 -7.80 -0.09 16.39
C VAL A 174 -9.17 0.45 16.01
N ILE A 175 -9.65 0.11 14.83
CA ILE A 175 -10.96 0.50 14.31
C ILE A 175 -11.86 -0.73 14.31
N THR A 176 -12.97 -0.66 15.05
CA THR A 176 -13.98 -1.72 15.19
C THR A 176 -15.37 -1.26 14.76
N LYS A 177 -15.49 -0.04 14.22
CA LYS A 177 -16.76 0.54 13.80
C LYS A 177 -16.62 1.17 12.42
N ASP A 178 -17.70 1.07 11.64
CA ASP A 178 -17.83 1.76 10.38
C ASP A 178 -18.13 3.27 10.56
N GLU A 179 -18.24 3.99 9.45
CA GLU A 179 -18.59 5.42 9.42
C GLU A 179 -19.94 5.76 10.08
N ASN A 180 -20.86 4.80 10.16
CA ASN A 180 -22.18 4.95 10.77
C ASN A 180 -22.20 4.55 12.25
N GLY A 181 -21.07 4.07 12.78
CA GLY A 181 -20.89 3.60 14.15
C GLY A 181 -21.38 2.17 14.39
N ALA A 182 -21.67 1.40 13.35
CA ALA A 182 -21.97 -0.02 13.45
C ALA A 182 -20.70 -0.85 13.64
N GLU A 183 -20.77 -1.96 14.35
CA GLU A 183 -19.65 -2.85 14.58
C GLU A 183 -19.19 -3.49 13.24
N LYS A 184 -17.89 -3.52 13.01
CA LYS A 184 -17.23 -4.15 11.87
C LYS A 184 -16.05 -5.03 12.33
N ASP A 185 -15.52 -5.83 11.43
CA ASP A 185 -14.28 -6.56 11.69
C ASP A 185 -13.10 -5.58 11.94
N THR A 186 -12.21 -5.96 12.83
CA THR A 186 -11.15 -5.08 13.31
C THR A 186 -10.15 -4.73 12.20
N THR A 187 -9.88 -3.45 12.04
CA THR A 187 -8.75 -2.94 11.24
C THR A 187 -7.74 -2.26 12.15
N ILE A 188 -6.47 -2.62 12.04
CA ILE A 188 -5.34 -2.01 12.79
C ILE A 188 -4.58 -1.06 11.89
N ILE A 189 -4.32 0.18 12.36
CA ILE A 189 -3.52 1.17 11.65
C ILE A 189 -2.21 1.41 12.41
N VAL A 190 -1.08 1.36 11.69
CA VAL A 190 0.25 1.71 12.20
C VAL A 190 0.97 2.67 11.25
N GLN A 191 1.78 3.57 11.79
CA GLN A 191 2.67 4.43 11.01
C GLN A 191 3.92 4.79 11.84
N ALA A 192 5.11 4.64 11.28
CA ALA A 192 6.39 4.76 11.96
C ALA A 192 7.12 6.10 11.70
N TYR A 193 6.38 7.21 11.60
CA TYR A 193 6.92 8.56 11.44
C TYR A 193 7.59 8.79 10.06
N GLN A 194 8.84 9.30 10.02
CA GLN A 194 9.53 9.72 8.79
C GLN A 194 11.04 9.43 8.85
N TYR A 195 11.69 9.52 7.69
CA TYR A 195 13.15 9.56 7.50
C TYR A 195 13.94 8.44 8.19
N ASN A 196 13.34 7.26 8.32
CA ASN A 196 13.96 6.09 8.97
C ASN A 196 14.40 6.35 10.44
N GLU A 197 13.73 7.26 11.16
CA GLU A 197 14.01 7.54 12.56
C GLU A 197 13.54 6.42 13.49
N TYR A 198 12.47 5.71 13.09
CA TYR A 198 11.87 4.63 13.86
C TYR A 198 11.68 3.37 13.02
N LEU A 199 11.77 2.24 13.69
CA LEU A 199 11.30 0.95 13.19
C LEU A 199 10.00 0.60 13.92
N GLY A 200 8.91 0.53 13.18
CA GLY A 200 7.65 0.00 13.69
C GLY A 200 7.68 -1.53 13.73
N THR A 201 7.16 -2.10 14.80
CA THR A 201 6.91 -3.54 14.92
C THR A 201 5.46 -3.74 15.32
N LEU A 202 4.81 -4.72 14.70
CA LEU A 202 3.43 -5.10 14.98
C LEU A 202 3.33 -6.62 14.93
N ASP A 203 2.82 -7.21 16.01
CA ASP A 203 2.43 -8.61 16.06
C ASP A 203 0.90 -8.66 15.99
N VAL A 204 0.33 -9.48 15.11
CA VAL A 204 -1.12 -9.60 14.90
C VAL A 204 -1.53 -11.06 15.01
N GLU A 205 -2.53 -11.31 15.83
CA GLU A 205 -3.14 -12.64 15.92
C GLU A 205 -4.47 -12.68 15.16
N PHE A 206 -4.66 -13.76 14.40
CA PHE A 206 -5.87 -14.01 13.62
C PHE A 206 -6.59 -15.25 14.15
N ASP A 207 -7.91 -15.23 14.12
CA ASP A 207 -8.71 -16.42 14.36
C ASP A 207 -8.73 -17.36 13.12
N GLN A 208 -9.50 -18.46 13.24
CA GLN A 208 -9.62 -19.45 12.16
C GLN A 208 -10.35 -18.93 10.91
N ASP A 209 -11.13 -17.87 11.06
CA ASP A 209 -11.86 -17.21 9.97
C ASP A 209 -11.05 -16.07 9.32
N GLY A 210 -9.83 -15.81 9.84
CA GLY A 210 -8.92 -14.78 9.35
C GLY A 210 -9.17 -13.40 9.94
N LYS A 211 -9.94 -13.29 11.03
CA LYS A 211 -10.21 -12.00 11.68
C LYS A 211 -9.18 -11.69 12.75
N VAL A 212 -8.80 -10.42 12.85
CA VAL A 212 -7.90 -9.93 13.89
C VAL A 212 -8.56 -10.06 15.26
N ILE A 213 -7.84 -10.67 16.22
CA ILE A 213 -8.29 -10.89 17.60
C ILE A 213 -7.38 -10.24 18.64
N ASP A 214 -6.10 -9.97 18.32
CA ASP A 214 -5.14 -9.27 19.17
C ASP A 214 -4.00 -8.66 18.32
#